data_0e7c2a5c0e448ed66a26eeea1a171b10
#
_entry.id   0e7c2a5c0e448ed66a26eeea1a171b10
#
_cell.length_a   1.000
_cell.length_b   1.000
_cell.length_c   1.000
_cell.angle_alpha   90.00
_cell.angle_beta   90.00
_cell.angle_gamma   90.00
#
_symmetry.space_group_name_H-M   'P 1'
#
loop_
_entity.id
_entity.type
_entity.pdbx_description
1 polymer ?
#
loop_
_entity_poly.entity_id
_entity_poly.type
_entity_poly.pdbx_seq_one_letter_code
_entity_poly.pdbx_strand_id
1 'polypeptide(L)' 'LPVFLAGEPVRILAGNRGASASVEGTAIDDGIPGSTVRIRSPFGKTLVGTTESDGSVIVR' A
#
# COMPACT_ATOMS: atom_id res chain seq x y z
N LEU A 1 -2.59 15.19 -6.15
CA LEU A 1 -1.90 15.28 -4.86
C LEU A 1 -1.76 13.90 -4.24
N PRO A 2 -0.63 13.57 -3.66
CA PRO A 2 -0.46 12.27 -3.04
C PRO A 2 -1.32 12.14 -1.79
N VAL A 3 -1.81 10.93 -1.54
CA VAL A 3 -2.57 10.65 -0.34
C VAL A 3 -1.66 10.20 0.80
N PHE A 4 -0.41 9.87 0.49
CA PHE A 4 0.64 9.66 1.48
C PHE A 4 1.98 9.92 0.83
N LEU A 5 2.98 10.15 1.66
CA LEU A 5 4.33 10.45 1.19
C LEU A 5 5.24 9.28 1.51
N ALA A 6 6.35 9.20 0.78
CA ALA A 6 7.36 8.18 1.03
C ALA A 6 7.82 8.24 2.49
N GLY A 7 7.91 7.10 3.13
CA GLY A 7 8.30 7.01 4.53
C GLY A 7 7.13 6.99 5.49
N GLU A 8 5.92 7.23 5.02
CA GLU A 8 4.75 7.22 5.89
C GLU A 8 4.18 5.82 6.02
N PRO A 9 3.58 5.50 7.17
CA PRO A 9 2.91 4.21 7.32
C PRO A 9 1.64 4.17 6.46
N VAL A 10 1.41 3.05 5.81
CA VAL A 10 0.23 2.86 4.97
C VAL A 10 -0.39 1.52 5.29
N ARG A 11 -1.70 1.42 5.04
CA ARG A 11 -2.40 0.16 5.20
C ARG A 11 -2.34 -0.60 3.89
N ILE A 12 -1.83 -1.81 3.96
CA ILE A 12 -1.73 -2.69 2.81
C ILE A 12 -2.90 -3.67 2.88
N LEU A 13 -3.70 -3.68 1.85
CA LEU A 13 -4.81 -4.64 1.75
C LEU A 13 -4.40 -5.69 0.74
N ALA A 14 -4.25 -6.91 1.22
CA ALA A 14 -3.91 -8.04 0.37
C ALA A 14 -4.99 -9.06 0.54
N GLY A 15 -5.58 -9.49 -0.56
CA GLY A 15 -6.63 -10.46 -0.42
C GLY A 15 -7.18 -10.92 -1.75
N ASN A 16 -7.75 -12.10 -1.68
CA ASN A 16 -8.50 -12.66 -2.78
C ASN A 16 -9.97 -12.56 -2.44
N ARG A 17 -10.80 -13.05 -3.32
CA ARG A 17 -12.23 -13.04 -3.11
C ARG A 17 -12.59 -13.75 -1.81
N GLY A 18 -13.35 -13.07 -0.99
CA GLY A 18 -13.87 -13.63 0.25
C GLY A 18 -12.90 -13.64 1.41
N ALA A 19 -11.66 -13.28 1.18
CA ALA A 19 -10.67 -13.20 2.24
C ALA A 19 -9.82 -11.97 2.02
N SER A 20 -9.68 -11.18 3.05
CA SER A 20 -8.82 -10.02 2.97
C SER A 20 -8.01 -9.92 4.24
N ALA A 21 -6.77 -9.51 4.10
CA ALA A 21 -5.89 -9.27 5.22
C ALA A 21 -5.36 -7.85 5.10
N SER A 22 -5.30 -7.15 6.21
CA SER A 22 -4.70 -5.83 6.20
C SER A 22 -3.45 -5.85 7.06
N VAL A 23 -2.40 -5.25 6.53
CA VAL A 23 -1.10 -5.17 7.20
C VAL A 23 -0.63 -3.73 7.09
N GLU A 24 -0.02 -3.25 8.13
CA GLU A 24 0.54 -1.91 8.09
C GLU A 24 1.98 -2.00 7.60
N GLY A 25 2.29 -1.19 6.59
CA GLY A 25 3.64 -1.14 6.04
C GLY A 25 4.11 0.28 5.91
N THR A 26 5.26 0.46 5.27
CA THR A 26 5.83 1.78 5.07
C THR A 26 5.95 2.06 3.58
N ALA A 27 5.46 3.21 3.15
CA ALA A 27 5.53 3.59 1.75
C ALA A 27 6.97 3.87 1.36
N ILE A 28 7.39 3.35 0.21
CA ILE A 28 8.70 3.67 -0.36
C ILE A 28 8.58 4.87 -1.29
N ASP A 29 7.43 4.99 -1.95
CA ASP A 29 7.15 6.09 -2.88
C ASP A 29 5.93 6.87 -2.40
N ASP A 30 5.77 8.07 -2.95
CA ASP A 30 4.56 8.85 -2.68
C ASP A 30 3.37 8.16 -3.33
N GLY A 31 2.25 8.13 -2.64
CA GLY A 31 1.06 7.46 -3.11
C GLY A 31 0.12 8.42 -3.81
N ILE A 32 -0.07 8.21 -5.10
CA ILE A 32 -1.02 8.99 -5.90
C ILE A 32 -2.18 8.05 -6.25
N PRO A 33 -3.43 8.45 -5.99
CA PRO A 33 -4.58 7.57 -6.24
C PRO A 33 -4.57 7.04 -7.66
N GLY A 34 -4.75 5.74 -7.79
CA GLY A 34 -4.75 5.07 -9.09
C GLY A 34 -3.37 4.68 -9.60
N SER A 35 -2.32 5.08 -8.92
CA SER A 35 -0.95 4.79 -9.35
C SER A 35 -0.38 3.60 -8.59
N THR A 36 0.58 2.94 -9.22
CA THR A 36 1.31 1.85 -8.59
C THR A 36 2.34 2.44 -7.63
N VAL A 37 2.48 1.83 -6.47
CA VAL A 37 3.42 2.30 -5.47
C VAL A 37 4.12 1.10 -4.85
N ARG A 38 5.36 1.31 -4.43
CA ARG A 38 6.13 0.29 -3.72
C ARG A 38 6.00 0.52 -2.24
N ILE A 39 5.84 -0.55 -1.50
CA ILE A 39 5.66 -0.49 -0.05
C ILE A 39 6.56 -1.54 0.58
N ARG A 40 7.12 -1.21 1.72
CA ARG A 40 7.88 -2.16 2.51
C ARG A 40 6.98 -2.75 3.57
N SER A 41 6.84 -4.06 3.55
CA SER A 41 6.05 -4.75 4.55
C SER A 41 6.80 -4.81 5.89
N PRO A 42 6.09 -5.05 6.99
CA PRO A 42 6.77 -5.19 8.29
C PRO A 42 7.67 -6.42 8.36
N PHE A 43 7.57 -7.32 7.39
CA PHE A 43 8.42 -8.49 7.31
C PHE A 43 9.69 -8.25 6.51
N GLY A 44 9.92 -7.02 6.06
CA GLY A 44 11.10 -6.67 5.30
C GLY A 44 11.00 -6.91 3.80
N LYS A 45 9.84 -7.30 3.31
CA LYS A 45 9.64 -7.52 1.89
C LYS A 45 9.11 -6.27 1.22
N THR A 46 9.52 -6.07 -0.03
CA THR A 46 9.00 -4.98 -0.84
C THR A 46 7.83 -5.50 -1.66
N LEU A 47 6.71 -4.82 -1.55
CA LEU A 47 5.51 -5.19 -2.28
C LEU A 47 5.13 -4.05 -3.22
N VAL A 48 4.44 -4.40 -4.30
CA VAL A 48 3.95 -3.43 -5.25
C VAL A 48 2.44 -3.52 -5.27
N GLY A 49 1.79 -2.38 -5.14
CA GLY A 49 0.35 -2.35 -5.13
C GLY A 49 -0.18 -1.08 -5.75
N THR A 50 -1.49 -0.96 -5.79
CA THR A 50 -2.17 0.19 -6.35
C THR A 50 -2.71 1.05 -5.22
N THR A 51 -2.44 2.35 -5.30
CA THR A 51 -2.90 3.30 -4.29
C THR A 51 -4.37 3.60 -4.48
N GLU A 52 -5.11 3.54 -3.39
CA GLU A 52 -6.53 3.89 -3.39
C GLU A 52 -6.71 5.32 -2.91
N SER A 53 -7.86 5.90 -3.23
CA SER A 53 -8.13 7.31 -2.90
C SER A 53 -8.22 7.55 -1.40
N ASP A 54 -8.43 6.52 -0.60
CA ASP A 54 -8.50 6.66 0.85
C ASP A 54 -7.14 6.51 1.53
N GLY A 55 -6.08 6.31 0.76
CA GLY A 55 -4.76 6.15 1.31
C GLY A 55 -4.34 4.71 1.54
N SER A 56 -5.19 3.76 1.19
CA SER A 56 -4.84 2.34 1.29
C SER A 56 -4.11 1.90 0.03
N VAL A 57 -3.39 0.79 0.13
CA VAL A 57 -2.72 0.20 -1.02
C VAL A 57 -3.20 -1.24 -1.17
N ILE A 58 -3.63 -1.58 -2.36
CA ILE A 58 -4.13 -2.92 -2.64
C ILE A 58 -3.06 -3.71 -3.37
N VAL A 59 -2.69 -4.84 -2.78
CA VAL A 59 -1.71 -5.76 -3.35
C VAL A 59 -2.44 -7.03 -3.75
N ARG A 60 -2.20 -7.47 -4.95
CA ARG A 60 -2.81 -8.70 -5.45
C ARG A 60 -1.79 -9.79 -5.65
#